data_d091d7bc2dd64fcd09d50a728309ac42
#
_entry.id   d091d7bc2dd64fcd09d50a728309ac42
#
_cell.length_a   1.000
_cell.length_b   1.000
_cell.length_c   1.000
_cell.angle_alpha   90.00
_cell.angle_beta   90.00
_cell.angle_gamma   90.00
#
_symmetry.space_group_name_H-M   'P 1'
#
loop_
_entity.id
_entity.type
_entity.pdbx_description
1 polymer ?
#
loop_
_entity_poly.entity_id
_entity_poly.type
_entity_poly.pdbx_seq_one_letter_code
_entity_poly.pdbx_strand_id
1 'polypeptide(L)'
;MTEQKLYQFCDTMAASEYRSLIRPFLDISTLSSRLKAEECISTEYRMCDGSWHRMLFTVKKRDESGNVTHVCKIREELRRFLY
;
A
#
# COMPACT_ATOMS: atom_id res chain seq x y z
N MET A 1 6.47 7.02 9.27
CA MET A 1 5.00 7.15 9.09
C MET A 1 4.29 6.22 10.06
N THR A 2 3.31 6.72 10.78
CA THR A 2 2.56 5.91 11.73
C THR A 2 1.36 5.25 11.04
N GLU A 3 0.89 4.17 11.61
CA GLU A 3 -0.31 3.46 11.14
C GLU A 3 -1.53 4.39 11.09
N GLN A 4 -1.67 5.27 12.07
CA GLN A 4 -2.75 6.25 12.12
C GLN A 4 -2.75 7.18 10.92
N LYS A 5 -1.57 7.62 10.46
CA LYS A 5 -1.45 8.48 9.27
C LYS A 5 -1.85 7.75 8.00
N LEU A 6 -1.55 6.46 7.91
CA LEU A 6 -1.96 5.64 6.78
C LEU A 6 -3.49 5.52 6.71
N TYR A 7 -4.14 5.28 7.83
CA TYR A 7 -5.60 5.20 7.89
C TYR A 7 -6.26 6.54 7.61
N GLN A 8 -5.66 7.62 8.08
CA GLN A 8 -6.14 8.96 7.79
C GLN A 8 -6.09 9.24 6.28
N PHE A 9 -5.01 8.85 5.62
CA PHE A 9 -4.92 8.94 4.16
C PHE A 9 -6.07 8.19 3.50
N CYS A 10 -6.30 6.94 3.90
CA CYS A 10 -7.38 6.13 3.36
C CYS A 10 -8.73 6.82 3.52
N ASP A 11 -9.01 7.35 4.70
CA ASP A 11 -10.32 7.90 5.04
C ASP A 11 -10.58 9.27 4.42
N THR A 12 -9.53 10.02 4.05
CA THR A 12 -9.68 11.40 3.56
C THR A 12 -9.34 11.58 2.09
N MET A 13 -8.41 10.80 1.55
CA MET A 13 -7.87 11.02 0.21
C MET A 13 -8.36 10.00 -0.82
N ALA A 14 -8.53 8.75 -0.41
CA ALA A 14 -8.99 7.71 -1.31
C ALA A 14 -10.49 7.84 -1.58
N ALA A 15 -10.91 7.54 -2.80
CA ALA A 15 -12.32 7.50 -3.14
C ALA A 15 -13.05 6.46 -2.29
N SER A 16 -14.27 6.78 -1.86
CA SER A 16 -15.00 5.96 -0.87
C SER A 16 -15.16 4.50 -1.28
N GLU A 17 -15.35 4.23 -2.56
CA GLU A 17 -15.51 2.87 -3.07
C GLU A 17 -14.24 2.02 -2.95
N TYR A 18 -13.08 2.65 -2.75
CA TYR A 18 -11.79 1.97 -2.62
C TYR A 18 -11.30 1.84 -1.18
N ARG A 19 -11.97 2.49 -0.23
CA ARG A 19 -11.52 2.50 1.18
C ARG A 19 -11.49 1.11 1.80
N SER A 20 -12.49 0.30 1.52
CA SER A 20 -12.54 -1.07 2.04
C SER A 20 -11.46 -1.97 1.46
N LEU A 21 -10.98 -1.67 0.25
CA LEU A 21 -9.86 -2.37 -0.37
C LEU A 21 -8.51 -1.93 0.22
N ILE A 22 -8.33 -0.63 0.38
CA ILE A 22 -7.05 -0.04 0.78
C ILE A 22 -6.78 -0.25 2.27
N ARG A 23 -7.80 -0.16 3.11
CA ARG A 23 -7.62 -0.20 4.56
C ARG A 23 -6.90 -1.47 5.05
N PRO A 24 -7.33 -2.68 4.65
CA PRO A 24 -6.56 -3.89 5.00
C PRO A 24 -5.18 -3.92 4.36
N PHE A 25 -5.00 -3.34 3.18
CA PHE A 25 -3.70 -3.26 2.53
C PHE A 25 -2.71 -2.45 3.36
N LEU A 26 -3.18 -1.40 4.04
CA LEU A 26 -2.37 -0.51 4.87
C LEU A 26 -2.09 -1.06 6.27
N ASP A 27 -2.65 -2.21 6.62
CA ASP A 27 -2.49 -2.79 7.95
C ASP A 27 -1.07 -3.30 8.13
N ILE A 28 -0.26 -2.54 8.85
CA ILE A 28 1.14 -2.84 9.11
C ILE A 28 1.29 -4.12 9.92
N SER A 29 0.32 -4.42 10.78
CA SER A 29 0.39 -5.61 11.65
C SER A 29 0.37 -6.92 10.88
N THR A 30 -0.18 -6.93 9.66
CA THR A 30 -0.23 -8.12 8.80
C THR A 30 0.82 -8.10 7.69
N LEU A 31 1.59 -7.02 7.58
CA LEU A 31 2.48 -6.78 6.44
C LEU A 31 3.58 -7.84 6.33
N SER A 32 4.23 -8.18 7.42
CA SER A 32 5.26 -9.22 7.47
C SER A 32 4.76 -10.56 6.92
N SER A 33 3.56 -10.94 7.35
CA SER A 33 2.91 -12.17 6.93
C SER A 33 2.63 -12.17 5.42
N ARG A 34 2.11 -11.06 4.91
CA ARG A 34 1.77 -10.91 3.49
C ARG A 34 3.01 -10.90 2.61
N LEU A 35 4.14 -10.43 3.13
CA LEU A 35 5.41 -10.36 2.41
C LEU A 35 6.32 -11.56 2.65
N LYS A 36 5.86 -12.56 3.38
CA LYS A 36 6.71 -13.71 3.76
C LYS A 36 7.29 -14.43 2.55
N ALA A 37 6.50 -14.63 1.50
CA ALA A 37 6.90 -15.31 0.28
C ALA A 37 6.94 -14.37 -0.93
N GLU A 38 6.74 -13.08 -0.72
CA GLU A 38 6.64 -12.09 -1.79
C GLU A 38 7.67 -10.99 -1.59
N GLU A 39 8.30 -10.54 -2.66
CA GLU A 39 9.22 -9.39 -2.62
C GLU A 39 8.46 -8.06 -2.63
N CYS A 40 7.25 -8.06 -3.14
CA CYS A 40 6.45 -6.85 -3.30
C CYS A 40 4.97 -7.20 -3.32
N ILE A 41 4.15 -6.36 -2.68
CA ILE A 41 2.70 -6.38 -2.83
C ILE A 41 2.24 -4.99 -3.25
N SER A 42 1.21 -4.93 -4.08
CA SER A 42 0.71 -3.66 -4.58
C SER A 42 -0.80 -3.65 -4.72
N THR A 43 -1.37 -2.46 -4.75
CA THR A 43 -2.78 -2.25 -5.04
C THR A 43 -2.95 -0.95 -5.83
N GLU A 44 -3.89 -0.94 -6.75
CA GLU A 44 -4.29 0.26 -7.47
C GLU A 44 -5.61 0.77 -6.88
N TYR A 45 -5.75 2.07 -6.82
CA TYR A 45 -6.94 2.69 -6.24
C TYR A 45 -7.18 4.06 -6.84
N ARG A 46 -8.39 4.56 -6.68
CA ARG A 46 -8.77 5.86 -7.15
C ARG A 46 -8.80 6.85 -5.99
N MET A 47 -8.32 8.06 -6.24
CA MET A 47 -8.37 9.16 -5.27
C MET A 47 -9.70 9.90 -5.39
N CYS A 48 -10.01 10.72 -4.39
CA CYS A 48 -11.22 11.56 -4.39
C CYS A 48 -11.28 12.52 -5.56
N ASP A 49 -10.12 12.94 -6.08
CA ASP A 49 -10.04 13.84 -7.24
C ASP A 49 -10.18 13.11 -8.58
N GLY A 50 -10.37 11.79 -8.55
CA GLY A 50 -10.53 10.97 -9.74
C GLY A 50 -9.23 10.42 -10.32
N SER A 51 -8.09 10.80 -9.79
CA SER A 51 -6.81 10.28 -10.25
C SER A 51 -6.59 8.84 -9.79
N TRP A 52 -5.84 8.07 -10.60
CA TRP A 52 -5.48 6.70 -10.26
C TRP A 52 -4.08 6.64 -9.70
N HIS A 53 -3.93 5.85 -8.65
CA HIS A 53 -2.65 5.67 -7.95
C HIS A 53 -2.38 4.20 -7.72
N ARG A 54 -1.12 3.88 -7.49
CA ARG A 54 -0.70 2.55 -7.05
C ARG A 54 0.14 2.71 -5.80
N MET A 55 -0.09 1.85 -4.84
CA MET A 55 0.72 1.78 -3.63
C MET A 55 1.40 0.41 -3.58
N LEU A 56 2.69 0.41 -3.22
CA LEU A 56 3.49 -0.80 -3.12
C LEU A 56 4.16 -0.84 -1.77
N PHE A 57 4.29 -2.05 -1.24
CA PHE A 57 5.25 -2.35 -0.18
C PHE A 57 6.27 -3.32 -0.75
N THR A 58 7.54 -2.95 -0.70
CA THR A 58 8.64 -3.80 -1.15
C THR A 58 9.53 -4.19 0.01
N VAL A 59 10.03 -5.42 0.01
CA VAL A 59 10.95 -5.88 1.03
C VAL A 59 12.31 -5.22 0.81
N LYS A 60 12.83 -4.57 1.83
CA LYS A 60 14.18 -4.01 1.81
C LYS A 60 15.18 -4.93 2.48
N LYS A 61 14.77 -5.59 3.55
CA LYS A 61 15.68 -6.42 4.33
C LYS A 61 14.91 -7.54 5.01
N ARG A 62 15.54 -8.72 5.06
CA ARG A 62 15.06 -9.86 5.84
C ARG A 62 16.18 -10.25 6.82
N ASP A 63 15.78 -10.90 7.92
CA ASP A 63 16.74 -11.48 8.85
C ASP A 63 17.19 -12.86 8.36
N GLU A 64 18.04 -13.53 9.15
CA GLU A 64 18.58 -14.85 8.82
C GLU A 64 17.49 -15.91 8.68
N SER A 65 16.38 -15.74 9.36
CA SER A 65 15.25 -16.67 9.30
C SER A 65 14.28 -16.36 8.16
N GLY A 66 14.56 -15.31 7.38
CA GLY A 66 13.71 -14.91 6.26
C GLY A 66 12.58 -13.98 6.64
N ASN A 67 12.50 -13.54 7.89
CA ASN A 67 11.49 -12.60 8.35
C ASN A 67 11.78 -11.19 7.84
N VAL A 68 10.74 -10.49 7.40
CA VAL A 68 10.87 -9.12 6.90
C VAL A 68 11.14 -8.18 8.07
N THR A 69 12.25 -7.45 8.00
CA THR A 69 12.62 -6.48 9.03
C THR A 69 12.46 -5.05 8.55
N HIS A 70 12.60 -4.80 7.26
CA HIS A 70 12.48 -3.46 6.68
C HIS A 70 11.70 -3.52 5.38
N VAL A 71 10.77 -2.59 5.21
CA VAL A 71 9.99 -2.43 3.98
C VAL A 71 10.11 -1.00 3.47
N CYS A 72 9.94 -0.83 2.18
CA CYS A 72 9.80 0.47 1.54
C CYS A 72 8.36 0.60 1.04
N LYS A 73 7.72 1.71 1.38
CA LYS A 73 6.40 2.06 0.85
C LYS A 73 6.59 3.04 -0.28
N ILE A 74 6.03 2.72 -1.43
CA ILE A 74 6.07 3.57 -2.62
C ILE A 74 4.64 3.87 -3.02
N ARG A 75 4.38 5.13 -3.34
CA ARG A 75 3.09 5.58 -3.88
C ARG A 75 3.37 6.33 -5.17
N GLU A 76 2.67 5.95 -6.23
CA GLU A 76 2.85 6.58 -7.53
C GLU A 76 1.51 6.89 -8.17
N GLU A 77 1.46 7.98 -8.91
CA GLU A 77 0.31 8.34 -9.73
C GLU A 77 0.40 7.60 -11.05
N LEU A 78 -0.70 6.98 -11.44
CA LEU A 78 -0.80 6.25 -12.70
C LEU A 78 -1.42 7.16 -13.74
N ARG A 79 -0.74 7.34 -14.85
CA ARG A 79 -1.27 8.09 -15.98
C ARG A 79 -1.94 7.10 -16.92
N ARG A 80 -3.23 7.26 -17.07
CA ARG A 80 -4.00 6.44 -17.98
C ARG A 80 -4.43 7.28 -19.15
N PHE A 81 -4.05 6.84 -20.34
CA PHE A 81 -4.42 7.52 -21.58
C PHE A 81 -5.66 6.86 -22.14
N LEU A 82 -6.60 7.68 -22.57
CA LEU A 82 -7.78 7.23 -23.29
C LEU A 82 -7.54 7.46 -24.78
N TYR A 83 -7.85 6.47 -25.54
CA TYR A 83 -7.71 6.50 -27.00
C TYR A 83 -9.06 6.46 -27.65
#